data_56e8318c4bf3ed57a4892840c054c1c4
#
_entry.id   56e8318c4bf3ed57a4892840c054c1c4
#
_cell.length_a   1.000
_cell.length_b   1.000
_cell.length_c   1.000
_cell.angle_alpha   90.00
_cell.angle_beta   90.00
_cell.angle_gamma   90.00
#
_symmetry.space_group_name_H-M   'P 1'
#
loop_
_entity.id
_entity.type
_entity.pdbx_description
1 polymer ?
#
loop_
_entity_poly.entity_id
_entity_poly.type
_entity_poly.pdbx_seq_one_letter_code
_entity_poly.pdbx_strand_id
1 'polypeptide(L)'
;YFPGKYVGKKTSVSVLGFCQTSIGELYFALEYHKKGDIDSLLVMRPTSKLKHEEIKRLTLLINDARACIDKTKLFLCKANVFAKLKRIRFAEYHASNFSIIPRDGGFDFFFYVDAIDKFEAEQQALERLYELCAFLTVETNIYCSFEEFSVRENELLPESKSSSPFIDDYVDYYPAIDNWKICISSYAYNFIGKRLLSIGRFEKRSEIEKFFISSCKHVQIGIETELRMGDVAIAGIPFGTIGLTKRDQRNKVEYMTSALMSYLSAVECATATEGHHETCKECGAVIYKIANRVRNLSAEFLGDDLGKVFHKLYSYRSKFLHTGRMASDANIVRTIPLLSEFSETGVKEFG
;
A
#
# COMPACT_ATOMS: atom_id res chain seq x y z
N TYR A 1 -14.10 -14.84 4.73
CA TYR A 1 -13.32 -15.51 5.78
C TYR A 1 -14.31 -16.11 6.78
N PHE A 2 -14.56 -17.40 6.70
CA PHE A 2 -15.33 -18.07 7.73
C PHE A 2 -14.37 -18.49 8.86
N PRO A 3 -14.70 -18.22 10.13
CA PRO A 3 -13.87 -18.64 11.22
C PRO A 3 -13.73 -20.17 11.21
N GLY A 4 -12.48 -20.65 11.25
CA GLY A 4 -12.20 -22.08 11.25
C GLY A 4 -12.87 -22.79 12.42
N LYS A 5 -13.52 -23.90 12.16
CA LYS A 5 -14.12 -24.74 13.20
C LYS A 5 -13.11 -25.79 13.64
N TYR A 6 -12.84 -25.89 14.94
CA TYR A 6 -12.01 -26.94 15.48
C TYR A 6 -12.65 -28.30 15.24
N VAL A 7 -11.96 -29.15 14.52
CA VAL A 7 -12.35 -30.54 14.27
C VAL A 7 -11.39 -31.44 15.04
N GLY A 8 -11.74 -31.75 16.28
CA GLY A 8 -10.93 -32.59 17.15
C GLY A 8 -9.86 -31.86 17.95
N LYS A 9 -9.08 -32.62 18.76
CA LYS A 9 -8.13 -32.06 19.75
C LYS A 9 -6.84 -31.42 19.15
N LYS A 10 -6.54 -31.62 17.86
CA LYS A 10 -5.23 -31.26 17.28
C LYS A 10 -5.28 -30.52 15.95
N THR A 11 -6.40 -30.48 15.25
CA THR A 11 -6.53 -29.87 13.92
C THR A 11 -7.64 -28.83 13.88
N SER A 12 -7.50 -27.85 13.00
CA SER A 12 -8.49 -26.83 12.70
C SER A 12 -8.79 -26.88 11.21
N VAL A 13 -10.03 -26.60 10.82
CA VAL A 13 -10.45 -26.51 9.42
C VAL A 13 -10.77 -25.07 9.07
N SER A 14 -10.17 -24.56 8.00
CA SER A 14 -10.47 -23.23 7.45
C SER A 14 -11.06 -23.42 6.06
N VAL A 15 -12.26 -22.91 5.84
CA VAL A 15 -12.90 -22.94 4.53
C VAL A 15 -12.24 -21.86 3.65
N LEU A 16 -11.69 -22.29 2.50
CA LEU A 16 -11.07 -21.40 1.52
C LEU A 16 -12.10 -20.72 0.64
N GLY A 17 -13.17 -21.42 0.31
CA GLY A 17 -14.22 -20.94 -0.56
C GLY A 17 -15.02 -22.08 -1.19
N PHE A 18 -15.81 -21.74 -2.18
CA PHE A 18 -16.57 -22.71 -2.96
C PHE A 18 -16.43 -22.42 -4.45
N CYS A 19 -16.61 -23.43 -5.27
CA CYS A 19 -16.76 -23.28 -6.71
C CYS A 19 -17.91 -24.11 -7.25
N GLN A 20 -18.54 -23.63 -8.31
CA GLN A 20 -19.55 -24.35 -9.06
C GLN A 20 -18.84 -25.21 -10.11
N THR A 21 -19.09 -26.52 -10.08
CA THR A 21 -18.49 -27.48 -11.00
C THR A 21 -19.57 -28.29 -11.72
N SER A 22 -19.18 -29.09 -12.72
CA SER A 22 -20.08 -30.02 -13.41
C SER A 22 -20.68 -31.09 -12.49
N ILE A 23 -20.12 -31.30 -11.29
CA ILE A 23 -20.61 -32.24 -10.27
C ILE A 23 -21.32 -31.51 -9.12
N GLY A 24 -21.64 -30.24 -9.27
CA GLY A 24 -22.32 -29.38 -8.31
C GLY A 24 -21.40 -28.44 -7.56
N GLU A 25 -21.96 -27.81 -6.54
CA GLU A 25 -21.21 -26.88 -5.65
C GLU A 25 -20.30 -27.67 -4.74
N LEU A 26 -19.01 -27.31 -4.76
CA LEU A 26 -17.98 -27.91 -3.93
C LEU A 26 -17.35 -26.83 -3.04
N TYR A 27 -17.12 -27.18 -1.78
CA TYR A 27 -16.40 -26.37 -0.81
C TYR A 27 -14.99 -26.90 -0.64
N PHE A 28 -14.03 -25.99 -0.64
CA PHE A 28 -12.62 -26.28 -0.40
C PHE A 28 -12.23 -25.78 0.97
N ALA A 29 -11.58 -26.61 1.75
CA ALA A 29 -11.10 -26.25 3.07
C ALA A 29 -9.71 -26.82 3.32
N LEU A 30 -8.92 -26.12 4.12
CA LEU A 30 -7.64 -26.62 4.61
C LEU A 30 -7.81 -27.16 6.03
N GLU A 31 -7.30 -28.33 6.26
CA GLU A 31 -7.08 -28.88 7.59
C GLU A 31 -5.64 -28.60 7.98
N TYR A 32 -5.42 -28.05 9.16
CA TYR A 32 -4.10 -27.66 9.63
C TYR A 32 -3.93 -27.92 11.12
N HIS A 33 -2.68 -28.21 11.51
CA HIS A 33 -2.29 -28.37 12.89
C HIS A 33 -2.20 -27.03 13.64
N LYS A 34 -2.25 -27.05 14.97
CA LYS A 34 -2.15 -25.85 15.83
C LYS A 34 -0.93 -24.96 15.52
N LYS A 35 0.14 -25.54 14.94
CA LYS A 35 1.36 -24.81 14.56
C LYS A 35 1.32 -24.19 13.18
N GLY A 36 0.19 -24.34 12.45
CA GLY A 36 0.01 -23.77 11.11
C GLY A 36 0.42 -24.69 9.96
N ASP A 37 0.94 -25.89 10.23
CA ASP A 37 1.26 -26.86 9.19
C ASP A 37 -0.02 -27.40 8.55
N ILE A 38 -0.07 -27.39 7.21
CA ILE A 38 -1.20 -27.95 6.45
C ILE A 38 -1.13 -29.46 6.51
N ASP A 39 -2.21 -30.09 6.99
CA ASP A 39 -2.36 -31.53 7.04
C ASP A 39 -3.00 -32.08 5.75
N SER A 40 -4.12 -31.47 5.35
CA SER A 40 -4.86 -31.93 4.18
C SER A 40 -5.69 -30.83 3.51
N LEU A 41 -5.95 -30.99 2.22
CA LEU A 41 -6.96 -30.23 1.49
C LEU A 41 -8.26 -31.06 1.49
N LEU A 42 -9.30 -30.50 2.08
CA LEU A 42 -10.62 -31.11 2.12
C LEU A 42 -11.47 -30.56 0.98
N VAL A 43 -12.15 -31.47 0.28
CA VAL A 43 -13.17 -31.11 -0.69
C VAL A 43 -14.51 -31.69 -0.21
N MET A 44 -15.46 -30.78 -0.01
CA MET A 44 -16.75 -31.13 0.59
C MET A 44 -17.92 -30.70 -0.30
N ARG A 45 -18.97 -31.49 -0.30
CA ARG A 45 -20.29 -31.10 -0.82
C ARG A 45 -21.23 -30.87 0.36
N PRO A 46 -22.00 -29.77 0.40
CA PRO A 46 -22.84 -29.47 1.56
C PRO A 46 -24.01 -30.44 1.72
N THR A 47 -24.50 -31.03 0.63
CA THR A 47 -25.77 -31.74 0.60
C THR A 47 -25.68 -33.28 0.58
N SER A 48 -24.54 -33.84 0.19
CA SER A 48 -24.39 -35.30 0.07
C SER A 48 -22.95 -35.76 -0.01
N LYS A 49 -22.69 -37.01 0.30
CA LYS A 49 -21.38 -37.63 0.04
C LYS A 49 -21.14 -37.75 -1.47
N LEU A 50 -19.89 -37.50 -1.90
CA LEU A 50 -19.48 -37.69 -3.28
C LEU A 50 -19.54 -39.19 -3.63
N LYS A 51 -20.14 -39.52 -4.77
CA LYS A 51 -20.17 -40.89 -5.33
C LYS A 51 -18.79 -41.18 -5.96
N HIS A 52 -18.48 -42.47 -6.11
CA HIS A 52 -17.20 -42.92 -6.66
C HIS A 52 -16.88 -42.31 -8.05
N GLU A 53 -17.85 -42.23 -8.94
CA GLU A 53 -17.69 -41.59 -10.25
C GLU A 53 -17.43 -40.06 -10.16
N GLU A 54 -18.04 -39.42 -9.19
CA GLU A 54 -17.83 -37.98 -8.94
C GLU A 54 -16.43 -37.72 -8.38
N ILE A 55 -15.93 -38.63 -7.52
CA ILE A 55 -14.55 -38.58 -7.03
C ILE A 55 -13.55 -38.69 -8.18
N LYS A 56 -13.80 -39.67 -9.12
CA LYS A 56 -12.95 -39.79 -10.32
C LYS A 56 -12.91 -38.50 -11.15
N ARG A 57 -14.11 -37.92 -11.42
CA ARG A 57 -14.20 -36.63 -12.15
C ARG A 57 -13.51 -35.52 -11.44
N LEU A 58 -13.65 -35.42 -10.11
CA LEU A 58 -12.94 -34.44 -9.31
C LEU A 58 -11.43 -34.61 -9.38
N THR A 59 -10.94 -35.85 -9.32
CA THR A 59 -9.51 -36.15 -9.46
C THR A 59 -8.98 -35.70 -10.82
N LEU A 60 -9.73 -35.92 -11.91
CA LEU A 60 -9.38 -35.45 -13.24
C LEU A 60 -9.32 -33.91 -13.26
N LEU A 61 -10.35 -33.23 -12.74
CA LEU A 61 -10.38 -31.78 -12.68
C LEU A 61 -9.20 -31.18 -11.86
N ILE A 62 -8.85 -31.83 -10.75
CA ILE A 62 -7.69 -31.42 -9.95
C ILE A 62 -6.38 -31.61 -10.73
N ASN A 63 -6.25 -32.76 -11.43
CA ASN A 63 -5.07 -33.01 -12.26
C ASN A 63 -4.97 -32.04 -13.45
N ASP A 64 -6.08 -31.75 -14.10
CA ASP A 64 -6.14 -30.75 -15.18
C ASP A 64 -5.79 -29.35 -14.66
N ALA A 65 -6.36 -28.95 -13.52
CA ALA A 65 -6.01 -27.68 -12.87
C ALA A 65 -4.52 -27.63 -12.51
N ARG A 66 -3.96 -28.73 -11.99
CA ARG A 66 -2.53 -28.85 -11.70
C ARG A 66 -1.67 -28.73 -12.94
N ALA A 67 -2.07 -29.33 -14.04
CA ALA A 67 -1.38 -29.23 -15.34
C ALA A 67 -1.47 -27.82 -15.95
N CYS A 68 -2.44 -27.02 -15.53
CA CYS A 68 -2.60 -25.63 -15.96
C CYS A 68 -1.89 -24.61 -15.05
N ILE A 69 -1.44 -25.03 -13.87
CA ILE A 69 -0.77 -24.14 -12.90
C ILE A 69 0.43 -23.40 -13.50
N ASP A 70 1.19 -24.08 -14.35
CA ASP A 70 2.39 -23.55 -15.00
C ASP A 70 2.11 -22.87 -16.36
N LYS A 71 0.84 -22.89 -16.81
CA LYS A 71 0.42 -22.29 -18.08
C LYS A 71 -0.17 -20.91 -17.84
N THR A 72 0.71 -19.94 -17.59
CA THR A 72 0.27 -18.56 -17.50
C THR A 72 0.09 -17.95 -18.88
N LYS A 73 -0.78 -16.97 -18.95
CA LYS A 73 -1.03 -16.11 -20.10
C LYS A 73 -0.68 -14.68 -19.71
N LEU A 74 -0.27 -13.90 -20.70
CA LEU A 74 0.02 -12.51 -20.51
C LEU A 74 -1.25 -11.67 -20.69
N PHE A 75 -1.58 -10.90 -19.70
CA PHE A 75 -2.69 -9.97 -19.70
C PHE A 75 -2.18 -8.54 -19.66
N LEU A 76 -2.70 -7.67 -20.51
CA LEU A 76 -2.50 -6.24 -20.41
C LEU A 76 -3.52 -5.64 -19.45
N CYS A 77 -3.05 -5.00 -18.40
CA CYS A 77 -3.86 -4.15 -17.55
C CYS A 77 -3.76 -2.71 -18.03
N LYS A 78 -4.92 -2.04 -18.14
CA LYS A 78 -5.02 -0.59 -18.30
C LYS A 78 -5.76 -0.02 -17.11
N ALA A 79 -5.19 0.96 -16.44
CA ALA A 79 -5.81 1.69 -15.34
C ALA A 79 -5.79 3.20 -15.58
N ASN A 80 -6.87 3.85 -15.18
CA ASN A 80 -6.97 5.31 -15.16
C ASN A 80 -6.51 5.79 -13.80
N VAL A 81 -5.31 6.33 -13.71
CA VAL A 81 -4.76 6.89 -12.47
C VAL A 81 -5.05 8.37 -12.41
N PHE A 82 -5.70 8.80 -11.34
CA PHE A 82 -5.96 10.20 -11.04
C PHE A 82 -4.83 10.74 -10.17
N ALA A 83 -4.40 11.95 -10.52
CA ALA A 83 -3.49 12.71 -9.70
C ALA A 83 -4.15 14.06 -9.40
N LYS A 84 -4.16 14.48 -8.13
CA LYS A 84 -4.83 15.75 -7.75
C LYS A 84 -4.01 16.95 -8.21
N LEU A 85 -3.98 17.15 -9.53
CA LEU A 85 -3.19 18.17 -10.22
C LEU A 85 -4.09 19.20 -10.90
N LYS A 86 -3.75 20.48 -10.73
CA LYS A 86 -4.32 21.56 -11.53
C LYS A 86 -3.25 22.05 -12.50
N ARG A 87 -3.51 21.93 -13.82
CA ARG A 87 -2.69 22.49 -14.91
C ARG A 87 -1.32 21.87 -15.17
N ILE A 88 -0.89 20.86 -14.40
CA ILE A 88 0.36 20.15 -14.60
C ILE A 88 0.03 18.73 -15.04
N ARG A 89 0.80 18.17 -15.97
CA ARG A 89 0.61 16.80 -16.48
C ARG A 89 1.73 15.91 -15.99
N PHE A 90 1.48 14.63 -15.91
CA PHE A 90 2.56 13.65 -15.76
C PHE A 90 3.43 13.61 -17.01
N ALA A 91 4.70 13.31 -16.84
CA ALA A 91 5.60 12.98 -17.93
C ALA A 91 5.28 11.59 -18.51
N GLU A 92 5.61 11.39 -19.78
CA GLU A 92 5.35 10.13 -20.50
C GLU A 92 6.54 9.18 -20.34
N TYR A 93 6.28 7.91 -19.97
CA TYR A 93 7.32 6.90 -19.80
C TYR A 93 6.90 5.57 -20.43
N HIS A 94 7.87 4.89 -21.06
CA HIS A 94 7.70 3.60 -21.67
C HIS A 94 8.82 2.66 -21.28
N ALA A 95 8.44 1.45 -20.85
CA ALA A 95 9.33 0.34 -20.54
C ALA A 95 8.85 -0.91 -21.30
N SER A 96 9.62 -1.98 -21.23
CA SER A 96 9.23 -3.25 -21.86
C SER A 96 7.99 -3.89 -21.23
N ASN A 97 7.64 -3.53 -19.97
CA ASN A 97 6.57 -4.14 -19.23
C ASN A 97 5.53 -3.14 -18.69
N PHE A 98 5.71 -1.83 -18.91
CA PHE A 98 4.72 -0.82 -18.56
C PHE A 98 4.83 0.44 -19.40
N SER A 99 3.75 1.25 -19.40
CA SER A 99 3.71 2.59 -19.98
C SER A 99 2.89 3.53 -19.13
N ILE A 100 3.36 4.78 -19.00
CA ILE A 100 2.65 5.91 -18.39
C ILE A 100 2.33 6.90 -19.50
N ILE A 101 1.05 7.10 -19.80
CA ILE A 101 0.58 8.03 -20.82
C ILE A 101 -0.20 9.16 -20.17
N PRO A 102 0.28 10.41 -20.24
CA PRO A 102 -0.36 11.53 -19.58
C PRO A 102 -1.75 11.81 -20.14
N ARG A 103 -2.66 12.20 -19.24
CA ARG A 103 -3.99 12.71 -19.56
C ARG A 103 -4.37 13.87 -18.63
N ASP A 104 -5.46 14.52 -18.90
CA ASP A 104 -5.97 15.58 -18.02
C ASP A 104 -6.38 15.00 -16.65
N GLY A 105 -5.82 15.55 -15.59
CA GLY A 105 -6.06 15.10 -14.20
C GLY A 105 -5.35 13.83 -13.78
N GLY A 106 -4.37 13.33 -14.58
CA GLY A 106 -3.62 12.13 -14.22
C GLY A 106 -2.91 11.49 -15.41
N PHE A 107 -2.97 10.17 -15.49
CA PHE A 107 -2.37 9.39 -16.58
C PHE A 107 -3.05 8.04 -16.73
N ASP A 108 -2.95 7.46 -17.92
CA ASP A 108 -3.26 6.07 -18.17
C ASP A 108 -2.01 5.23 -17.87
N PHE A 109 -2.17 4.22 -17.04
CA PHE A 109 -1.10 3.28 -16.71
C PHE A 109 -1.38 1.92 -17.34
N PHE A 110 -0.42 1.44 -18.10
CA PHE A 110 -0.48 0.14 -18.77
C PHE A 110 0.63 -0.76 -18.24
N PHE A 111 0.33 -2.01 -17.96
CA PHE A 111 1.34 -2.99 -17.52
C PHE A 111 0.89 -4.42 -17.75
N TYR A 112 1.86 -5.32 -17.80
CA TYR A 112 1.56 -6.75 -17.95
C TYR A 112 1.43 -7.48 -16.63
N VAL A 113 0.55 -8.47 -16.64
CA VAL A 113 0.33 -9.42 -15.55
C VAL A 113 0.33 -10.84 -16.10
N ASP A 114 1.12 -11.73 -15.50
CA ASP A 114 1.11 -13.16 -15.78
C ASP A 114 0.12 -13.87 -14.88
N ALA A 115 -0.92 -14.50 -15.47
CA ALA A 115 -1.96 -15.20 -14.72
C ALA A 115 -2.49 -16.41 -15.50
N ILE A 116 -3.13 -17.34 -14.81
CA ILE A 116 -3.78 -18.49 -15.45
C ILE A 116 -5.03 -18.04 -16.21
N ASP A 117 -5.79 -17.15 -15.60
CA ASP A 117 -7.05 -16.65 -16.11
C ASP A 117 -7.25 -15.16 -15.81
N LYS A 118 -8.33 -14.63 -16.35
CA LYS A 118 -8.68 -13.22 -16.19
C LYS A 118 -8.94 -12.84 -14.74
N PHE A 119 -9.55 -13.72 -13.94
CA PHE A 119 -9.88 -13.42 -12.54
C PHE A 119 -8.61 -13.25 -11.72
N GLU A 120 -7.65 -14.15 -11.85
CA GLU A 120 -6.35 -14.03 -11.20
C GLU A 120 -5.60 -12.78 -11.68
N ALA A 121 -5.66 -12.49 -12.99
CA ALA A 121 -5.05 -11.29 -13.56
C ALA A 121 -5.66 -10.01 -12.96
N GLU A 122 -6.96 -9.95 -12.77
CA GLU A 122 -7.65 -8.83 -12.12
C GLU A 122 -7.23 -8.66 -10.66
N GLN A 123 -7.09 -9.74 -9.88
CA GLN A 123 -6.64 -9.69 -8.49
C GLN A 123 -5.20 -9.20 -8.38
N GLN A 124 -4.29 -9.74 -9.19
CA GLN A 124 -2.90 -9.30 -9.22
C GLN A 124 -2.78 -7.84 -9.68
N ALA A 125 -3.53 -7.45 -10.72
CA ALA A 125 -3.54 -6.07 -11.21
C ALA A 125 -4.01 -5.09 -10.15
N LEU A 126 -5.08 -5.43 -9.43
CA LEU A 126 -5.63 -4.62 -8.35
C LEU A 126 -4.59 -4.38 -7.25
N GLU A 127 -3.91 -5.43 -6.79
CA GLU A 127 -2.87 -5.31 -5.76
C GLU A 127 -1.73 -4.41 -6.22
N ARG A 128 -1.24 -4.61 -7.45
CA ARG A 128 -0.15 -3.81 -8.02
C ARG A 128 -0.53 -2.35 -8.23
N LEU A 129 -1.78 -2.06 -8.59
CA LEU A 129 -2.27 -0.70 -8.73
C LEU A 129 -2.32 0.05 -7.39
N TYR A 130 -2.77 -0.60 -6.32
CA TYR A 130 -2.70 0.00 -4.98
C TYR A 130 -1.27 0.32 -4.57
N GLU A 131 -0.35 -0.58 -4.83
CA GLU A 131 1.05 -0.38 -4.49
C GLU A 131 1.72 0.68 -5.35
N LEU A 132 1.40 0.72 -6.66
CA LEU A 132 1.87 1.75 -7.59
C LEU A 132 1.39 3.14 -7.16
N CYS A 133 0.10 3.30 -6.87
CA CYS A 133 -0.44 4.59 -6.44
C CYS A 133 0.20 5.06 -5.13
N ALA A 134 0.41 4.15 -4.18
CA ALA A 134 1.09 4.47 -2.93
C ALA A 134 2.55 4.89 -3.18
N PHE A 135 3.27 4.15 -3.99
CA PHE A 135 4.65 4.48 -4.36
C PHE A 135 4.76 5.82 -5.09
N LEU A 136 3.94 6.04 -6.13
CA LEU A 136 3.94 7.29 -6.89
C LEU A 136 3.52 8.48 -6.04
N THR A 137 2.63 8.29 -5.07
CA THR A 137 2.27 9.34 -4.12
C THR A 137 3.48 9.81 -3.32
N VAL A 138 4.35 8.90 -2.88
CA VAL A 138 5.59 9.24 -2.18
C VAL A 138 6.60 9.87 -3.14
N GLU A 139 6.84 9.24 -4.28
CA GLU A 139 7.83 9.69 -5.27
C GLU A 139 7.56 11.10 -5.77
N THR A 140 6.28 11.44 -5.98
CA THR A 140 5.90 12.73 -6.56
C THR A 140 5.36 13.73 -5.56
N ASN A 141 5.13 13.31 -4.31
CA ASN A 141 4.40 14.08 -3.28
C ASN A 141 3.00 14.54 -3.76
N ILE A 142 2.39 13.77 -4.66
CA ILE A 142 1.06 14.06 -5.20
C ILE A 142 0.18 12.84 -4.96
N TYR A 143 -0.97 13.05 -4.37
CA TYR A 143 -1.92 11.97 -4.15
C TYR A 143 -2.34 11.33 -5.49
N CYS A 144 -2.02 10.06 -5.64
CA CYS A 144 -2.39 9.23 -6.77
C CYS A 144 -3.42 8.18 -6.32
N SER A 145 -4.47 8.01 -7.11
CA SER A 145 -5.48 6.96 -6.91
C SER A 145 -5.99 6.48 -8.27
N PHE A 146 -6.69 5.35 -8.30
CA PHE A 146 -7.36 4.88 -9.49
C PHE A 146 -8.82 4.53 -9.15
N GLU A 147 -9.71 4.65 -10.13
CA GLU A 147 -11.13 4.33 -9.98
C GLU A 147 -11.48 3.07 -10.75
N GLU A 148 -10.99 2.98 -11.98
CA GLU A 148 -11.31 1.89 -12.90
C GLU A 148 -10.06 1.31 -13.53
N PHE A 149 -10.08 0.01 -13.75
CA PHE A 149 -9.09 -0.68 -14.55
C PHE A 149 -9.75 -1.78 -15.38
N SER A 150 -9.06 -2.21 -16.42
CA SER A 150 -9.47 -3.32 -17.26
C SER A 150 -8.29 -4.24 -17.54
N VAL A 151 -8.58 -5.54 -17.69
CA VAL A 151 -7.58 -6.56 -17.98
C VAL A 151 -8.00 -7.29 -19.25
N ARG A 152 -7.08 -7.38 -20.22
CA ARG A 152 -7.33 -8.00 -21.54
C ARG A 152 -6.19 -8.92 -21.93
N GLU A 153 -6.55 -10.08 -22.44
CA GLU A 153 -5.60 -11.09 -22.94
C GLU A 153 -5.11 -10.70 -24.33
N ASN A 154 -3.84 -10.96 -24.62
CA ASN A 154 -3.22 -10.78 -25.94
C ASN A 154 -3.23 -9.33 -26.50
N GLU A 155 -3.38 -8.33 -25.68
CA GLU A 155 -3.15 -6.93 -26.08
C GLU A 155 -1.69 -6.53 -25.85
N LEU A 156 -1.21 -5.59 -26.66
CA LEU A 156 0.15 -5.06 -26.56
C LEU A 156 0.16 -3.72 -25.85
N LEU A 157 1.29 -3.43 -25.20
CA LEU A 157 1.55 -2.10 -24.68
C LEU A 157 1.45 -1.05 -25.78
N PRO A 158 0.95 0.16 -25.48
CA PRO A 158 0.96 1.25 -26.43
C PRO A 158 2.38 1.54 -26.91
N GLU A 159 2.55 1.58 -28.22
CA GLU A 159 3.80 2.00 -28.83
C GLU A 159 4.00 3.50 -28.63
N SER A 160 5.17 3.89 -28.18
CA SER A 160 5.56 5.29 -28.11
C SER A 160 6.95 5.52 -28.70
N LYS A 161 7.14 6.74 -29.18
CA LYS A 161 8.36 7.15 -29.89
C LYS A 161 9.44 7.65 -28.95
N SER A 162 9.12 8.06 -27.72
CA SER A 162 10.12 8.56 -26.74
C SER A 162 9.55 8.63 -25.33
N SER A 163 10.37 8.32 -24.33
CA SER A 163 10.10 8.63 -22.93
C SER A 163 10.57 10.05 -22.59
N SER A 164 9.93 10.66 -21.61
CA SER A 164 10.39 11.93 -21.02
C SER A 164 11.72 11.72 -20.27
N PRO A 165 12.51 12.79 -20.05
CA PRO A 165 13.69 12.70 -19.23
C PRO A 165 13.36 12.34 -17.79
N PHE A 166 14.32 11.74 -17.08
CA PHE A 166 14.25 11.53 -15.63
C PHE A 166 14.83 12.75 -14.91
N ILE A 167 14.35 12.98 -13.68
CA ILE A 167 14.95 13.96 -12.77
C ILE A 167 15.53 13.18 -11.60
N ASP A 168 16.84 12.96 -11.62
CA ASP A 168 17.58 12.20 -10.62
C ASP A 168 18.24 13.10 -9.57
N ASP A 169 18.43 14.38 -9.87
CA ASP A 169 18.95 15.33 -8.89
C ASP A 169 17.88 15.71 -7.87
N TYR A 170 18.30 15.80 -6.62
CA TYR A 170 17.46 16.34 -5.55
C TYR A 170 17.16 17.80 -5.89
N VAL A 171 15.92 18.05 -6.28
CA VAL A 171 15.44 19.43 -6.50
C VAL A 171 14.83 19.94 -5.21
N ASP A 172 15.12 21.21 -4.87
CA ASP A 172 14.59 21.89 -3.69
C ASP A 172 13.06 22.00 -3.68
N TYR A 173 12.42 21.63 -4.80
CA TYR A 173 10.96 21.68 -4.98
C TYR A 173 10.41 20.32 -5.33
N TYR A 174 9.53 19.81 -4.50
CA TYR A 174 8.70 18.65 -4.78
C TYR A 174 7.29 19.11 -5.16
N PRO A 175 6.69 18.55 -6.19
CA PRO A 175 7.17 17.49 -7.10
C PRO A 175 8.22 17.96 -8.10
N ALA A 176 9.06 17.04 -8.58
CA ALA A 176 10.03 17.32 -9.63
C ALA A 176 9.28 17.70 -10.93
N ILE A 177 9.46 18.94 -11.39
CA ILE A 177 8.73 19.48 -12.54
C ILE A 177 9.73 19.91 -13.61
N ASP A 178 9.58 19.38 -14.81
CA ASP A 178 10.26 19.85 -16.01
C ASP A 178 9.22 20.19 -17.07
N ASN A 179 9.34 21.38 -17.67
CA ASN A 179 8.45 21.85 -18.73
C ASN A 179 6.94 21.66 -18.43
N TRP A 180 6.51 21.98 -17.20
CA TRP A 180 5.14 21.80 -16.71
C TRP A 180 4.67 20.33 -16.66
N LYS A 181 5.62 19.40 -16.60
CA LYS A 181 5.36 17.98 -16.41
C LYS A 181 5.97 17.49 -15.11
N ILE A 182 5.26 16.63 -14.40
CA ILE A 182 5.79 15.92 -13.26
C ILE A 182 6.62 14.76 -13.76
N CYS A 183 7.88 14.78 -13.40
CA CYS A 183 8.83 13.74 -13.74
C CYS A 183 9.06 12.79 -12.57
N ILE A 184 9.40 11.54 -12.88
CA ILE A 184 9.89 10.57 -11.90
C ILE A 184 11.40 10.39 -12.04
N SER A 185 12.05 9.91 -10.98
CA SER A 185 13.46 9.57 -11.02
C SER A 185 13.74 8.30 -11.83
N SER A 186 14.97 8.12 -12.28
CA SER A 186 15.39 6.86 -12.92
C SER A 186 15.29 5.68 -11.96
N TYR A 187 15.48 5.93 -10.65
CA TYR A 187 15.25 4.96 -9.60
C TYR A 187 13.78 4.51 -9.57
N ALA A 188 12.84 5.45 -9.56
CA ALA A 188 11.42 5.15 -9.54
C ALA A 188 10.98 4.36 -10.76
N TYR A 189 11.43 4.77 -11.96
CA TYR A 189 11.18 4.03 -13.20
C TYR A 189 11.67 2.58 -13.13
N ASN A 190 12.92 2.38 -12.65
CA ASN A 190 13.49 1.04 -12.49
C ASN A 190 12.76 0.24 -11.39
N PHE A 191 12.38 0.88 -10.28
CA PHE A 191 11.66 0.23 -9.21
C PHE A 191 10.28 -0.27 -9.68
N ILE A 192 9.52 0.56 -10.39
CA ILE A 192 8.24 0.17 -10.99
C ILE A 192 8.43 -1.06 -11.89
N GLY A 193 9.33 -0.98 -12.87
CA GLY A 193 9.51 -2.04 -13.87
C GLY A 193 10.10 -3.32 -13.29
N LYS A 194 11.12 -3.25 -12.43
CA LYS A 194 11.90 -4.40 -11.98
C LYS A 194 11.49 -4.97 -10.63
N ARG A 195 10.81 -4.21 -9.79
CA ARG A 195 10.46 -4.63 -8.43
C ARG A 195 8.97 -4.67 -8.18
N LEU A 196 8.24 -3.65 -8.61
CA LEU A 196 6.82 -3.56 -8.33
C LEU A 196 5.99 -4.44 -9.30
N LEU A 197 6.32 -4.44 -10.59
CA LEU A 197 5.56 -5.14 -11.62
C LEU A 197 6.12 -6.52 -12.00
N SER A 198 7.42 -6.78 -11.82
CA SER A 198 8.08 -8.02 -12.26
C SER A 198 7.97 -9.18 -11.29
N ILE A 199 7.24 -9.03 -10.19
CA ILE A 199 7.06 -10.13 -9.24
C ILE A 199 6.28 -11.23 -9.91
N GLY A 200 6.93 -12.38 -10.09
CA GLY A 200 6.30 -13.58 -10.58
C GLY A 200 5.18 -14.06 -9.64
N ARG A 201 4.26 -14.84 -10.19
CA ARG A 201 3.06 -15.33 -9.49
C ARG A 201 3.31 -15.93 -8.11
N PHE A 202 4.44 -16.62 -7.93
CA PHE A 202 4.83 -17.29 -6.68
C PHE A 202 6.02 -16.63 -5.98
N GLU A 203 6.53 -15.54 -6.56
CA GLU A 203 7.66 -14.84 -5.99
C GLU A 203 7.21 -13.98 -4.82
N LYS A 204 7.83 -14.20 -3.68
CA LYS A 204 7.56 -13.40 -2.48
C LYS A 204 8.50 -12.20 -2.47
N ARG A 205 7.96 -11.04 -2.24
CA ARG A 205 8.77 -9.86 -1.92
C ARG A 205 9.61 -10.12 -0.67
N SER A 206 10.81 -9.54 -0.65
CA SER A 206 11.59 -9.47 0.58
C SER A 206 10.81 -8.71 1.67
N GLU A 207 11.10 -8.98 2.93
CA GLU A 207 10.46 -8.26 4.03
C GLU A 207 10.75 -6.75 3.97
N ILE A 208 11.95 -6.37 3.53
CA ILE A 208 12.31 -4.96 3.35
C ILE A 208 11.40 -4.29 2.31
N GLU A 209 11.17 -4.94 1.15
CA GLU A 209 10.26 -4.41 0.13
C GLU A 209 8.81 -4.32 0.64
N LYS A 210 8.36 -5.28 1.43
CA LYS A 210 7.03 -5.23 2.06
C LYS A 210 6.90 -4.05 3.02
N PHE A 211 7.91 -3.83 3.86
CA PHE A 211 7.93 -2.69 4.77
C PHE A 211 8.00 -1.36 4.03
N PHE A 212 8.80 -1.28 2.96
CA PHE A 212 8.86 -0.08 2.12
C PHE A 212 7.50 0.25 1.50
N ILE A 213 6.85 -0.73 0.85
CA ILE A 213 5.51 -0.54 0.27
C ILE A 213 4.47 -0.22 1.35
N SER A 214 4.55 -0.85 2.51
CA SER A 214 3.67 -0.52 3.64
C SER A 214 3.87 0.92 4.11
N SER A 215 5.12 1.39 4.17
CA SER A 215 5.44 2.80 4.45
C SER A 215 4.78 3.73 3.42
N CYS A 216 4.92 3.44 2.12
CA CYS A 216 4.28 4.22 1.06
C CYS A 216 2.75 4.27 1.22
N LYS A 217 2.11 3.13 1.52
CA LYS A 217 0.65 3.07 1.78
C LYS A 217 0.23 3.97 2.95
N HIS A 218 1.00 3.99 4.02
CA HIS A 218 0.73 4.87 5.16
C HIS A 218 0.89 6.35 4.82
N VAL A 219 1.89 6.73 4.03
CA VAL A 219 2.04 8.11 3.54
C VAL A 219 0.82 8.49 2.67
N GLN A 220 0.42 7.64 1.75
CA GLN A 220 -0.74 7.87 0.89
C GLN A 220 -2.02 8.10 1.70
N ILE A 221 -2.26 7.28 2.73
CA ILE A 221 -3.41 7.44 3.65
C ILE A 221 -3.33 8.79 4.39
N GLY A 222 -2.14 9.19 4.83
CA GLY A 222 -1.92 10.49 5.48
C GLY A 222 -2.30 11.64 4.56
N ILE A 223 -1.78 11.66 3.34
CA ILE A 223 -2.07 12.69 2.33
C ILE A 223 -3.56 12.69 1.95
N GLU A 224 -4.17 11.52 1.74
CA GLU A 224 -5.61 11.41 1.47
C GLU A 224 -6.44 12.04 2.60
N THR A 225 -6.06 11.77 3.83
CA THR A 225 -6.75 12.31 5.02
C THR A 225 -6.63 13.84 5.09
N GLU A 226 -5.47 14.40 4.76
CA GLU A 226 -5.26 15.85 4.66
C GLU A 226 -6.09 16.49 3.55
N LEU A 227 -6.19 15.83 2.39
CA LEU A 227 -7.00 16.31 1.28
C LEU A 227 -8.48 16.36 1.65
N ARG A 228 -8.99 15.33 2.35
CA ARG A 228 -10.37 15.33 2.88
C ARG A 228 -10.60 16.47 3.88
N MET A 229 -9.61 16.80 4.69
CA MET A 229 -9.66 17.96 5.58
C MET A 229 -9.75 19.28 4.79
N GLY A 230 -8.99 19.41 3.68
CA GLY A 230 -9.05 20.55 2.78
C GLY A 230 -10.40 20.71 2.12
N ASP A 231 -11.01 19.62 1.65
CA ASP A 231 -12.34 19.62 1.03
C ASP A 231 -13.44 20.07 2.02
N VAL A 232 -13.35 19.71 3.30
CA VAL A 232 -14.25 20.21 4.36
C VAL A 232 -14.06 21.72 4.59
N ALA A 233 -12.83 22.23 4.45
CA ALA A 233 -12.56 23.66 4.59
C ALA A 233 -12.97 24.47 3.34
N ILE A 234 -12.96 23.85 2.14
CA ILE A 234 -13.29 24.52 0.86
C ILE A 234 -14.79 24.52 0.60
N ALA A 235 -15.58 23.69 1.27
CA ALA A 235 -17.05 23.63 1.08
C ALA A 235 -17.81 24.90 1.49
N GLY A 236 -17.16 26.05 1.55
CA GLY A 236 -17.83 27.34 1.63
C GLY A 236 -17.20 28.46 2.45
N ILE A 237 -16.00 28.32 2.99
CA ILE A 237 -15.43 29.36 3.83
C ILE A 237 -13.97 29.68 3.44
N PRO A 238 -13.64 30.93 3.11
CA PRO A 238 -12.27 31.36 2.83
C PRO A 238 -11.36 31.15 4.04
N PHE A 239 -10.12 30.74 3.78
CA PHE A 239 -9.06 30.66 4.78
C PHE A 239 -9.04 31.96 5.62
N GLY A 240 -9.25 31.83 6.93
CA GLY A 240 -9.13 32.97 7.86
C GLY A 240 -10.42 33.54 8.43
N THR A 241 -11.60 33.01 8.14
CA THR A 241 -12.85 33.57 8.62
C THR A 241 -13.52 32.76 9.72
N ILE A 242 -13.66 33.38 10.83
CA ILE A 242 -14.78 33.50 11.75
C ILE A 242 -16.00 32.70 11.24
N GLY A 243 -16.15 31.45 11.71
CA GLY A 243 -17.38 30.74 11.40
C GLY A 243 -17.31 29.21 11.30
N LEU A 244 -16.15 28.57 11.51
CA LEU A 244 -16.13 27.13 11.64
C LEU A 244 -16.99 26.73 12.85
N THR A 245 -17.99 25.90 12.62
CA THR A 245 -18.76 25.35 13.73
C THR A 245 -17.84 24.54 14.65
N LYS A 246 -18.22 24.38 15.92
CA LYS A 246 -17.47 23.51 16.85
C LYS A 246 -17.31 22.09 16.28
N ARG A 247 -18.26 21.64 15.45
CA ARG A 247 -18.23 20.34 14.77
C ARG A 247 -17.12 20.31 13.70
N ASP A 248 -16.99 21.37 12.90
CA ASP A 248 -15.97 21.45 11.85
C ASP A 248 -14.56 21.52 12.45
N GLN A 249 -14.39 22.26 13.53
CA GLN A 249 -13.13 22.30 14.29
C GLN A 249 -12.76 20.92 14.85
N ARG A 250 -13.74 20.19 15.39
CA ARG A 250 -13.52 18.83 15.90
C ARG A 250 -13.14 17.87 14.78
N ASN A 251 -13.87 17.86 13.67
CA ASN A 251 -13.55 17.03 12.50
C ASN A 251 -12.14 17.33 11.97
N LYS A 252 -11.75 18.61 11.89
CA LYS A 252 -10.41 19.00 11.48
C LYS A 252 -9.34 18.39 12.39
N VAL A 253 -9.51 18.43 13.70
CA VAL A 253 -8.56 17.83 14.66
C VAL A 253 -8.51 16.32 14.51
N GLU A 254 -9.65 15.65 14.28
CA GLU A 254 -9.72 14.21 14.05
C GLU A 254 -8.97 13.81 12.77
N TYR A 255 -9.15 14.55 11.66
CA TYR A 255 -8.41 14.31 10.42
C TYR A 255 -6.90 14.56 10.59
N MET A 256 -6.50 15.67 11.23
CA MET A 256 -5.09 15.96 11.50
C MET A 256 -4.45 14.86 12.37
N THR A 257 -5.15 14.39 13.40
CA THR A 257 -4.66 13.31 14.25
C THR A 257 -4.49 12.03 13.44
N SER A 258 -5.46 11.68 12.60
CA SER A 258 -5.41 10.48 11.75
C SER A 258 -4.28 10.55 10.71
N ALA A 259 -4.09 11.70 10.07
CA ALA A 259 -2.99 11.92 9.13
C ALA A 259 -1.63 11.76 9.84
N LEU A 260 -1.45 12.42 11.00
CA LEU A 260 -0.23 12.29 11.80
C LEU A 260 0.05 10.83 12.20
N MET A 261 -0.99 10.09 12.64
CA MET A 261 -0.83 8.67 12.99
C MET A 261 -0.38 7.85 11.78
N SER A 262 -0.90 8.15 10.59
CA SER A 262 -0.50 7.49 9.35
C SER A 262 0.96 7.78 9.00
N TYR A 263 1.40 9.04 9.05
CA TYR A 263 2.80 9.40 8.79
C TYR A 263 3.78 8.77 9.80
N LEU A 264 3.43 8.75 11.08
CA LEU A 264 4.26 8.07 12.08
C LEU A 264 4.30 6.55 11.86
N SER A 265 3.22 5.96 11.37
CA SER A 265 3.20 4.54 10.98
C SER A 265 4.06 4.30 9.74
N ALA A 266 4.10 5.23 8.79
CA ALA A 266 5.00 5.15 7.64
C ALA A 266 6.47 5.12 8.08
N VAL A 267 6.88 6.03 8.95
CA VAL A 267 8.25 6.07 9.49
C VAL A 267 8.56 4.78 10.28
N GLU A 268 7.62 4.27 11.06
CA GLU A 268 7.78 2.99 11.76
C GLU A 268 8.03 1.83 10.79
N CYS A 269 7.23 1.72 9.73
CA CYS A 269 7.43 0.71 8.69
C CYS A 269 8.80 0.87 8.01
N ALA A 270 9.22 2.10 7.69
CA ALA A 270 10.52 2.37 7.07
C ALA A 270 11.70 1.97 7.98
N THR A 271 11.49 1.94 9.31
CA THR A 271 12.53 1.50 10.26
C THR A 271 12.49 0.00 10.56
N ALA A 272 11.52 -0.73 10.02
CA ALA A 272 11.41 -2.16 10.26
C ALA A 272 12.52 -2.90 9.48
N THR A 273 13.32 -3.66 10.19
CA THR A 273 14.39 -4.50 9.62
C THR A 273 14.16 -5.95 10.01
N GLU A 274 14.47 -6.87 9.10
CA GLU A 274 14.39 -8.30 9.38
C GLU A 274 15.34 -8.66 10.55
N GLY A 275 14.80 -9.39 11.51
CA GLY A 275 15.58 -10.25 12.41
C GLY A 275 16.33 -9.57 13.57
N HIS A 276 16.36 -8.25 13.67
CA HIS A 276 17.06 -7.59 14.79
C HIS A 276 16.09 -7.21 15.93
N HIS A 277 15.58 -8.23 16.61
CA HIS A 277 14.90 -8.02 17.87
C HIS A 277 15.90 -8.17 19.01
N GLU A 278 16.17 -7.06 19.72
CA GLU A 278 16.86 -7.19 20.99
C GLU A 278 15.96 -7.96 21.97
N THR A 279 16.53 -8.90 22.68
CA THR A 279 15.80 -9.61 23.75
C THR A 279 16.22 -9.07 25.11
N CYS A 280 15.25 -8.98 26.01
CA CYS A 280 15.52 -8.64 27.39
C CYS A 280 16.47 -9.71 28.00
N LYS A 281 17.57 -9.26 28.57
CA LYS A 281 18.57 -10.16 29.16
C LYS A 281 18.03 -10.92 30.39
N GLU A 282 16.99 -10.39 31.04
CA GLU A 282 16.44 -10.97 32.25
C GLU A 282 15.31 -11.97 31.98
N CYS A 283 14.42 -11.68 31.00
CA CYS A 283 13.23 -12.50 30.75
C CYS A 283 13.15 -13.09 29.36
N GLY A 284 14.08 -12.75 28.45
CA GLY A 284 14.08 -13.23 27.05
C GLY A 284 12.98 -12.63 26.16
N ALA A 285 12.17 -11.71 26.68
CA ALA A 285 11.13 -11.06 25.89
C ALA A 285 11.73 -10.14 24.83
N VAL A 286 11.09 -10.09 23.65
CA VAL A 286 11.51 -9.22 22.56
C VAL A 286 11.28 -7.76 22.95
N ILE A 287 12.33 -6.94 22.83
CA ILE A 287 12.28 -5.51 23.10
C ILE A 287 12.16 -4.75 21.78
N TYR A 288 10.99 -4.20 21.54
CA TYR A 288 10.74 -3.34 20.38
C TYR A 288 11.12 -1.89 20.70
N LYS A 289 12.35 -1.49 20.39
CA LYS A 289 12.78 -0.08 20.58
C LYS A 289 12.29 0.82 19.44
N ILE A 290 11.02 0.73 19.08
CA ILE A 290 10.45 1.41 17.88
C ILE A 290 10.65 2.92 17.98
N ALA A 291 10.35 3.54 19.11
CA ALA A 291 10.52 4.98 19.32
C ALA A 291 11.98 5.45 19.07
N ASN A 292 12.96 4.64 19.49
CA ASN A 292 14.37 4.94 19.25
C ASN A 292 14.74 4.76 17.78
N ARG A 293 14.21 3.75 17.10
CA ARG A 293 14.44 3.56 15.65
C ARG A 293 13.87 4.72 14.84
N VAL A 294 12.64 5.13 15.12
CA VAL A 294 12.00 6.32 14.52
C VAL A 294 12.86 7.57 14.75
N ARG A 295 13.31 7.79 15.99
CA ARG A 295 14.21 8.89 16.31
C ARG A 295 15.50 8.86 15.49
N ASN A 296 16.16 7.70 15.44
CA ASN A 296 17.47 7.56 14.78
C ASN A 296 17.35 7.79 13.28
N LEU A 297 16.33 7.19 12.61
CA LEU A 297 16.07 7.42 11.20
C LEU A 297 15.80 8.91 10.93
N SER A 298 14.94 9.53 11.72
CA SER A 298 14.63 10.94 11.54
C SER A 298 15.85 11.83 11.79
N ALA A 299 16.72 11.50 12.76
CA ALA A 299 17.94 12.23 13.03
C ALA A 299 18.97 12.09 11.90
N GLU A 300 19.06 10.92 11.28
CA GLU A 300 19.97 10.65 10.15
C GLU A 300 19.67 11.55 8.94
N PHE A 301 18.40 11.71 8.59
CA PHE A 301 17.99 12.46 7.39
C PHE A 301 17.65 13.92 7.67
N LEU A 302 17.19 14.26 8.88
CA LEU A 302 16.63 15.57 9.20
C LEU A 302 17.37 16.30 10.33
N GLY A 303 18.35 15.65 10.93
CA GLY A 303 19.13 16.18 12.06
C GLY A 303 18.55 15.83 13.44
N ASP A 304 19.40 15.97 14.47
CA ASP A 304 19.12 15.51 15.84
C ASP A 304 17.88 16.17 16.48
N ASP A 305 17.65 17.44 16.21
CA ASP A 305 16.53 18.16 16.81
C ASP A 305 15.19 17.63 16.29
N LEU A 306 15.11 17.35 14.99
CA LEU A 306 13.94 16.68 14.42
C LEU A 306 13.80 15.23 14.90
N GLY A 307 14.89 14.52 15.05
CA GLY A 307 14.88 13.20 15.69
C GLY A 307 14.21 13.22 17.07
N LYS A 308 14.48 14.23 17.90
CA LYS A 308 13.83 14.43 19.21
C LYS A 308 12.35 14.73 19.06
N VAL A 309 11.95 15.56 18.08
CA VAL A 309 10.54 15.85 17.79
C VAL A 309 9.79 14.57 17.39
N PHE A 310 10.32 13.80 16.44
CA PHE A 310 9.72 12.54 16.02
C PHE A 310 9.61 11.52 17.16
N HIS A 311 10.61 11.42 18.02
CA HIS A 311 10.54 10.59 19.22
C HIS A 311 9.38 11.00 20.14
N LYS A 312 9.20 12.30 20.37
CA LYS A 312 8.08 12.84 21.15
C LYS A 312 6.74 12.54 20.48
N LEU A 313 6.60 12.80 19.16
CA LEU A 313 5.40 12.52 18.40
C LEU A 313 5.05 11.02 18.44
N TYR A 314 6.04 10.14 18.33
CA TYR A 314 5.82 8.70 18.44
C TYR A 314 5.27 8.29 19.82
N SER A 315 5.69 8.94 20.89
CA SER A 315 5.14 8.69 22.23
C SER A 315 3.65 9.05 22.32
N TYR A 316 3.21 10.07 21.60
CA TYR A 316 1.78 10.43 21.51
C TYR A 316 0.98 9.40 20.68
N ARG A 317 1.55 8.92 19.56
CA ARG A 317 0.95 7.83 18.79
C ARG A 317 0.70 6.60 19.67
N SER A 318 1.68 6.20 20.45
CA SER A 318 1.54 5.09 21.38
C SER A 318 0.39 5.32 22.40
N LYS A 319 0.33 6.51 22.98
CA LYS A 319 -0.77 6.89 23.90
C LYS A 319 -2.13 6.87 23.19
N PHE A 320 -2.23 7.43 21.97
CA PHE A 320 -3.47 7.43 21.19
C PHE A 320 -3.98 6.00 20.95
N LEU A 321 -3.11 5.11 20.47
CA LEU A 321 -3.48 3.73 20.18
C LEU A 321 -3.90 2.94 21.43
N HIS A 322 -3.29 3.21 22.57
CA HIS A 322 -3.60 2.47 23.82
C HIS A 322 -4.71 3.10 24.65
N THR A 323 -4.93 4.40 24.55
CA THR A 323 -5.87 5.12 25.43
C THR A 323 -6.96 5.88 24.70
N GLY A 324 -6.91 5.94 23.36
CA GLY A 324 -7.83 6.74 22.54
C GLY A 324 -7.69 8.27 22.72
N ARG A 325 -6.66 8.76 23.45
CA ARG A 325 -6.46 10.20 23.65
C ARG A 325 -5.98 10.86 22.36
N MET A 326 -6.70 11.88 21.92
CA MET A 326 -6.40 12.61 20.70
C MET A 326 -5.16 13.51 20.85
N ALA A 327 -4.51 13.83 19.73
CA ALA A 327 -3.39 14.76 19.71
C ALA A 327 -3.75 16.16 20.24
N SER A 328 -5.00 16.57 20.06
CA SER A 328 -5.54 17.83 20.61
C SER A 328 -5.43 17.94 22.13
N ASP A 329 -5.55 16.81 22.83
CA ASP A 329 -5.48 16.78 24.30
C ASP A 329 -4.09 17.10 24.83
N ALA A 330 -3.10 17.11 23.96
CA ALA A 330 -1.69 17.30 24.30
C ALA A 330 -1.09 18.61 23.81
N ASN A 331 -1.89 19.56 23.33
CA ASN A 331 -1.42 20.81 22.69
C ASN A 331 -0.44 20.64 21.51
N ILE A 332 -0.37 19.43 20.93
CA ILE A 332 0.59 19.13 19.84
C ILE A 332 0.28 19.92 18.58
N VAL A 333 -1.01 20.16 18.31
CA VAL A 333 -1.48 20.84 17.08
C VAL A 333 -0.89 22.26 16.94
N ARG A 334 -0.42 22.84 18.05
CA ARG A 334 0.22 24.16 18.05
C ARG A 334 1.74 24.11 17.81
N THR A 335 2.34 22.92 17.82
CA THR A 335 3.81 22.76 17.82
C THR A 335 4.30 21.79 16.74
N ILE A 336 3.48 21.41 15.74
CA ILE A 336 3.98 20.65 14.59
C ILE A 336 4.73 21.62 13.70
N PRO A 337 6.06 21.53 13.61
CA PRO A 337 6.82 22.39 12.72
C PRO A 337 6.46 22.05 11.27
N LEU A 338 6.23 23.07 10.46
CA LEU A 338 6.09 22.89 9.02
C LEU A 338 7.47 22.50 8.46
N LEU A 339 7.57 21.30 7.88
CA LEU A 339 8.84 20.79 7.33
C LEU A 339 9.45 21.71 6.26
N SER A 340 8.60 22.48 5.55
CA SER A 340 9.03 23.46 4.55
C SER A 340 9.79 24.68 5.11
N GLU A 341 9.86 24.83 6.43
CA GLU A 341 10.46 25.99 7.09
C GLU A 341 11.75 25.67 7.84
N PHE A 342 12.25 24.45 7.67
CA PHE A 342 13.57 24.07 8.15
C PHE A 342 14.63 24.75 7.29
N SER A 343 15.29 25.75 7.84
CA SER A 343 16.50 26.30 7.27
C SER A 343 17.72 25.57 7.84
N GLU A 344 18.86 25.66 7.18
CA GLU A 344 20.14 25.11 7.65
C GLU A 344 20.53 25.55 9.09
N THR A 345 19.84 26.51 9.66
CA THR A 345 20.08 27.08 10.99
C THR A 345 19.11 26.61 12.08
N GLY A 346 18.18 25.68 11.78
CA GLY A 346 17.25 25.09 12.75
C GLY A 346 15.76 25.38 12.51
N VAL A 347 14.95 24.76 13.33
CA VAL A 347 13.48 24.88 13.33
C VAL A 347 13.09 26.32 13.65
N LYS A 348 12.40 27.00 12.74
CA LYS A 348 11.66 28.21 13.11
C LYS A 348 10.34 27.78 13.74
N GLU A 349 10.18 28.04 15.03
CA GLU A 349 8.87 27.97 15.68
C GLU A 349 8.03 29.15 15.19
N PHE A 350 6.90 28.85 14.57
CA PHE A 350 5.85 29.83 14.33
C PHE A 350 4.93 29.89 15.55
N GLY A 351 4.96 31.03 16.19
CA GLY A 351 4.07 31.39 17.29
C GLY A 351 2.65 31.75 16.81
#